data_af9ab6466aefcee0ebcdf7cf74e7ee33
#
_entry.id   af9ab6466aefcee0ebcdf7cf74e7ee33
#
_cell.length_a   1.000
_cell.length_b   1.000
_cell.length_c   1.000
_cell.angle_alpha   90.00
_cell.angle_beta   90.00
_cell.angle_gamma   90.00
#
_symmetry.space_group_name_H-M   'P 1'
#
loop_
_entity.id
_entity.type
_entity.pdbx_description
1 polymer ?
#
loop_
_entity_poly.entity_id
_entity_poly.type
_entity_poly.pdbx_seq_one_letter_code
_entity_poly.pdbx_strand_id
1 'polypeptide(L)'
;MLARLTLRILNVVLPKDKIEHITYVGEVIVDTYDRFLMSQIIEAGIVGVMIFAGYSLVGLPYAGLVGVLSGVLSFIPYIGPFMACGIGMLFTFTESPIQALISLVVFMIVQIVEGNVVYPMVVGSSVGLPTVLTLAAALIGGNLFGLVGMIFFIPIFAVIYRFVIEWVEKHE
;
A
#
# COMPACT_ATOMS: atom_id res chain seq x y z
N MET A 1 -17.96 -21.27 -4.43
CA MET A 1 -18.16 -22.72 -4.55
C MET A 1 -17.00 -23.50 -3.92
N LEU A 2 -15.74 -23.15 -4.19
CA LEU A 2 -14.55 -23.78 -3.63
C LEU A 2 -14.49 -23.70 -2.08
N ALA A 3 -14.74 -22.54 -1.48
CA ALA A 3 -14.71 -22.38 -0.02
C ALA A 3 -15.70 -23.28 0.75
N ARG A 4 -16.85 -23.58 0.15
CA ARG A 4 -17.83 -24.52 0.76
C ARG A 4 -17.39 -25.98 0.63
N LEU A 5 -16.64 -26.33 -0.39
CA LEU A 5 -16.06 -27.67 -0.56
C LEU A 5 -14.89 -27.89 0.39
N THR A 6 -13.99 -26.91 0.54
CA THR A 6 -12.88 -26.99 1.50
C THR A 6 -13.36 -27.10 2.94
N LEU A 7 -14.39 -26.31 3.33
CA LEU A 7 -15.00 -26.44 4.66
C LEU A 7 -15.66 -27.80 4.89
N ARG A 8 -16.30 -28.41 3.89
CA ARG A 8 -16.87 -29.76 4.01
C ARG A 8 -15.80 -30.84 4.18
N ILE A 9 -14.69 -30.74 3.44
CA ILE A 9 -13.57 -31.69 3.56
C ILE A 9 -12.90 -31.54 4.93
N LEU A 10 -12.68 -30.31 5.40
CA LEU A 10 -12.12 -30.02 6.72
C LEU A 10 -13.00 -30.59 7.86
N ASN A 11 -14.33 -30.45 7.74
CA ASN A 11 -15.27 -30.98 8.74
C ASN A 11 -15.31 -32.51 8.85
N VAL A 12 -14.80 -33.23 7.84
CA VAL A 12 -14.75 -34.70 7.85
C VAL A 12 -13.42 -35.22 8.41
N VAL A 13 -12.33 -34.43 8.27
CA VAL A 13 -10.96 -34.90 8.54
C VAL A 13 -10.41 -34.39 9.88
N LEU A 14 -10.91 -33.25 10.40
CA LEU A 14 -10.33 -32.57 11.56
C LEU A 14 -11.32 -32.44 12.74
N PRO A 15 -10.85 -32.44 14.01
CA PRO A 15 -11.64 -32.09 15.18
C PRO A 15 -12.17 -30.66 15.07
N LYS A 16 -13.39 -30.44 15.62
CA LYS A 16 -14.08 -29.13 15.53
C LYS A 16 -13.23 -27.94 15.99
N ASP A 17 -12.48 -28.09 17.06
CA ASP A 17 -11.60 -27.04 17.62
C ASP A 17 -10.52 -26.58 16.64
N LYS A 18 -9.97 -27.52 15.85
CA LYS A 18 -8.96 -27.20 14.83
C LYS A 18 -9.57 -26.52 13.60
N ILE A 19 -10.79 -26.86 13.26
CA ILE A 19 -11.51 -26.26 12.14
C ILE A 19 -11.82 -24.79 12.44
N GLU A 20 -12.30 -24.51 13.64
CA GLU A 20 -12.59 -23.16 14.09
C GLU A 20 -11.34 -22.26 14.03
N HIS A 21 -10.21 -22.79 14.50
CA HIS A 21 -8.93 -22.08 14.45
C HIS A 21 -8.43 -21.83 13.02
N ILE A 22 -8.51 -22.83 12.14
CA ILE A 22 -8.11 -22.69 10.73
C ILE A 22 -9.01 -21.68 9.99
N THR A 23 -10.32 -21.74 10.26
CA THR A 23 -11.27 -20.81 9.65
C THR A 23 -11.01 -19.37 10.12
N TYR A 24 -10.77 -19.19 11.42
CA TYR A 24 -10.40 -17.89 11.99
C TYR A 24 -9.13 -17.33 11.35
N VAL A 25 -8.07 -18.12 11.24
CA VAL A 25 -6.81 -17.71 10.59
C VAL A 25 -7.07 -17.32 9.12
N GLY A 26 -7.86 -18.11 8.41
CA GLY A 26 -8.23 -17.81 7.02
C GLY A 26 -8.99 -16.50 6.87
N GLU A 27 -9.96 -16.26 7.75
CA GLU A 27 -10.75 -15.01 7.78
C GLU A 27 -9.85 -13.80 8.09
N VAL A 28 -8.95 -13.91 9.05
CA VAL A 28 -7.99 -12.84 9.39
C VAL A 28 -7.08 -12.51 8.21
N ILE A 29 -6.60 -13.52 7.50
CA ILE A 29 -5.76 -13.32 6.30
C ILE A 29 -6.55 -12.56 5.24
N VAL A 30 -7.73 -13.07 4.87
CA VAL A 30 -8.57 -12.47 3.81
C VAL A 30 -8.94 -11.03 4.17
N ASP A 31 -9.43 -10.78 5.39
CA ASP A 31 -9.80 -9.46 5.87
C ASP A 31 -8.62 -8.48 5.83
N THR A 32 -7.43 -8.92 6.24
CA THR A 32 -6.22 -8.09 6.23
C THR A 32 -5.80 -7.72 4.81
N TYR A 33 -5.83 -8.68 3.88
CA TYR A 33 -5.52 -8.44 2.48
C TYR A 33 -6.54 -7.52 1.80
N ASP A 34 -7.83 -7.75 2.02
CA ASP A 34 -8.91 -6.94 1.45
C ASP A 34 -8.81 -5.48 1.92
N ARG A 35 -8.60 -5.26 3.21
CA ARG A 35 -8.41 -3.91 3.76
C ARG A 35 -7.18 -3.24 3.21
N PHE A 36 -6.06 -3.95 3.14
CA PHE A 36 -4.82 -3.41 2.59
C PHE A 36 -4.97 -3.02 1.12
N LEU A 37 -5.48 -3.92 0.27
CA LEU A 37 -5.65 -3.65 -1.15
C LEU A 37 -6.64 -2.49 -1.40
N MET A 38 -7.74 -2.45 -0.66
CA MET A 38 -8.69 -1.35 -0.77
C MET A 38 -8.07 -0.02 -0.35
N SER A 39 -7.28 0.00 0.72
CA SER A 39 -6.55 1.19 1.16
C SER A 39 -5.54 1.67 0.13
N GLN A 40 -4.82 0.76 -0.51
CA GLN A 40 -3.88 1.08 -1.59
C GLN A 40 -4.59 1.69 -2.81
N ILE A 41 -5.79 1.19 -3.17
CA ILE A 41 -6.59 1.75 -4.26
C ILE A 41 -7.04 3.18 -3.93
N ILE A 42 -7.50 3.40 -2.71
CA ILE A 42 -7.94 4.72 -2.24
C ILE A 42 -6.75 5.69 -2.20
N GLU A 43 -5.63 5.28 -1.63
CA GLU A 43 -4.39 6.07 -1.58
C GLU A 43 -3.90 6.43 -2.99
N ALA A 44 -3.84 5.48 -3.90
CA ALA A 44 -3.48 5.70 -5.30
C ALA A 44 -4.36 6.77 -5.97
N GLY A 45 -5.67 6.72 -5.74
CA GLY A 45 -6.61 7.71 -6.23
C GLY A 45 -6.34 9.11 -5.65
N ILE A 46 -6.11 9.20 -4.33
CA ILE A 46 -5.83 10.46 -3.64
C ILE A 46 -4.51 11.06 -4.14
N VAL A 47 -3.43 10.28 -4.20
CA VAL A 47 -2.11 10.74 -4.69
C VAL A 47 -2.21 11.23 -6.14
N GLY A 48 -2.89 10.46 -7.00
CA GLY A 48 -3.12 10.86 -8.39
C GLY A 48 -3.83 12.21 -8.52
N VAL A 49 -4.90 12.41 -7.75
CA VAL A 49 -5.66 13.68 -7.72
C VAL A 49 -4.82 14.82 -7.14
N MET A 50 -4.05 14.58 -6.08
CA MET A 50 -3.19 15.61 -5.48
C MET A 50 -2.09 16.07 -6.44
N ILE A 51 -1.43 15.18 -7.14
CA ILE A 51 -0.42 15.52 -8.15
C ILE A 51 -1.07 16.24 -9.33
N PHE A 52 -2.21 15.74 -9.84
CA PHE A 52 -2.97 16.42 -10.89
C PHE A 52 -3.35 17.86 -10.50
N ALA A 53 -3.89 18.04 -9.30
CA ALA A 53 -4.26 19.36 -8.80
C ALA A 53 -3.03 20.27 -8.61
N GLY A 54 -1.96 19.76 -8.00
CA GLY A 54 -0.71 20.50 -7.80
C GLY A 54 -0.11 21.01 -9.12
N TYR A 55 -0.01 20.14 -10.12
CA TYR A 55 0.47 20.50 -11.45
C TYR A 55 -0.43 21.52 -12.14
N SER A 56 -1.75 21.31 -12.06
CA SER A 56 -2.73 22.21 -12.68
C SER A 56 -2.70 23.61 -12.06
N LEU A 57 -2.56 23.70 -10.73
CA LEU A 57 -2.53 24.98 -10.00
C LEU A 57 -1.33 25.84 -10.36
N VAL A 58 -0.17 25.23 -10.63
CA VAL A 58 1.05 25.97 -11.01
C VAL A 58 1.26 26.05 -12.53
N GLY A 59 0.31 25.54 -13.32
CA GLY A 59 0.34 25.59 -14.78
C GLY A 59 1.41 24.69 -15.42
N LEU A 60 1.79 23.59 -14.77
CA LEU A 60 2.72 22.61 -15.34
C LEU A 60 2.04 21.78 -16.44
N PRO A 61 2.76 21.46 -17.53
CA PRO A 61 2.27 20.57 -18.58
C PRO A 61 2.13 19.14 -18.07
N TYR A 62 1.38 18.32 -18.82
CA TYR A 62 1.19 16.90 -18.54
C TYR A 62 0.55 16.55 -17.19
N ALA A 63 -0.18 17.49 -16.55
CA ALA A 63 -0.79 17.29 -15.23
C ALA A 63 -1.62 16.01 -15.13
N GLY A 64 -2.46 15.71 -16.12
CA GLY A 64 -3.27 14.49 -16.16
C GLY A 64 -2.44 13.22 -16.28
N LEU A 65 -1.44 13.23 -17.14
CA LEU A 65 -0.55 12.09 -17.34
C LEU A 65 0.27 11.77 -16.08
N VAL A 66 0.91 12.81 -15.52
CA VAL A 66 1.74 12.66 -14.32
C VAL A 66 0.89 12.28 -13.11
N GLY A 67 -0.32 12.83 -12.98
CA GLY A 67 -1.26 12.46 -11.92
C GLY A 67 -1.65 10.98 -11.99
N VAL A 68 -2.05 10.48 -13.16
CA VAL A 68 -2.40 9.06 -13.33
C VAL A 68 -1.21 8.15 -13.08
N LEU A 69 -0.03 8.49 -13.63
CA LEU A 69 1.20 7.71 -13.40
C LEU A 69 1.59 7.69 -11.93
N SER A 70 1.48 8.82 -11.23
CA SER A 70 1.77 8.89 -9.79
C SER A 70 0.83 8.00 -8.98
N GLY A 71 -0.47 8.01 -9.29
CA GLY A 71 -1.44 7.12 -8.66
C GLY A 71 -1.12 5.65 -8.91
N VAL A 72 -0.80 5.26 -10.15
CA VAL A 72 -0.43 3.87 -10.46
C VAL A 72 0.88 3.46 -9.78
N LEU A 73 1.88 4.33 -9.77
CA LEU A 73 3.17 4.02 -9.16
C LEU A 73 3.10 3.99 -7.64
N SER A 74 2.15 4.68 -7.00
CA SER A 74 1.98 4.63 -5.53
C SER A 74 1.64 3.24 -5.00
N PHE A 75 1.16 2.32 -5.85
CA PHE A 75 1.03 0.90 -5.49
C PHE A 75 2.37 0.25 -5.09
N ILE A 76 3.50 0.83 -5.49
CA ILE A 76 4.83 0.35 -5.12
C ILE A 76 5.30 1.16 -3.91
N PRO A 77 5.20 0.63 -2.68
CA PRO A 77 5.53 1.37 -1.48
C PRO A 77 6.96 1.89 -1.53
N TYR A 78 7.17 3.12 -1.10
CA TYR A 78 8.45 3.84 -1.04
C TYR A 78 9.11 4.14 -2.38
N ILE A 79 9.17 3.18 -3.33
CA ILE A 79 9.82 3.37 -4.63
C ILE A 79 8.94 4.16 -5.59
N GLY A 80 7.63 3.92 -5.56
CA GLY A 80 6.65 4.52 -6.47
C GLY A 80 6.72 6.05 -6.54
N PRO A 81 6.68 6.75 -5.40
CA PRO A 81 6.79 8.21 -5.38
C PRO A 81 8.07 8.76 -6.03
N PHE A 82 9.22 8.11 -5.80
CA PHE A 82 10.49 8.53 -6.42
C PHE A 82 10.46 8.32 -7.94
N MET A 83 9.92 7.21 -8.40
CA MET A 83 9.74 6.94 -9.83
C MET A 83 8.80 7.96 -10.47
N ALA A 84 7.65 8.23 -9.82
CA ALA A 84 6.69 9.21 -10.31
C ALA A 84 7.29 10.62 -10.38
N CYS A 85 8.05 11.01 -9.36
CA CYS A 85 8.78 12.28 -9.34
C CYS A 85 9.78 12.36 -10.49
N GLY A 86 10.62 11.35 -10.67
CA GLY A 86 11.61 11.31 -11.75
C GLY A 86 10.95 11.39 -13.14
N ILE A 87 9.88 10.64 -13.36
CA ILE A 87 9.12 10.66 -14.62
C ILE A 87 8.46 12.04 -14.84
N GLY A 88 7.81 12.60 -13.80
CA GLY A 88 7.19 13.92 -13.87
C GLY A 88 8.20 15.01 -14.20
N MET A 89 9.38 14.97 -13.56
CA MET A 89 10.47 15.87 -13.89
C MET A 89 10.99 15.72 -15.33
N LEU A 90 11.11 14.49 -15.82
CA LEU A 90 11.55 14.24 -17.20
C LEU A 90 10.56 14.81 -18.22
N PHE A 91 9.27 14.60 -18.01
CA PHE A 91 8.25 15.19 -18.90
C PHE A 91 8.26 16.72 -18.87
N THR A 92 8.32 17.33 -17.70
CA THR A 92 8.34 18.80 -17.60
C THR A 92 9.67 19.40 -18.06
N PHE A 93 10.76 18.67 -17.97
CA PHE A 93 12.07 19.09 -18.49
C PHE A 93 12.09 19.25 -20.01
N THR A 94 11.25 18.49 -20.74
CA THR A 94 11.13 18.62 -22.21
C THR A 94 10.63 20.01 -22.63
N GLU A 95 9.92 20.70 -21.75
CA GLU A 95 9.42 22.05 -22.00
C GLU A 95 10.42 23.11 -21.48
N SER A 96 10.90 22.95 -20.23
CA SER A 96 11.85 23.87 -19.63
C SER A 96 12.50 23.27 -18.38
N PRO A 97 13.82 23.48 -18.16
CA PRO A 97 14.49 23.12 -16.91
C PRO A 97 13.84 23.73 -15.65
N ILE A 98 13.29 24.94 -15.78
CA ILE A 98 12.60 25.61 -14.67
C ILE A 98 11.30 24.87 -14.31
N GLN A 99 10.57 24.38 -15.29
CA GLN A 99 9.35 23.59 -15.04
C GLN A 99 9.67 22.26 -14.37
N ALA A 100 10.81 21.63 -14.67
CA ALA A 100 11.25 20.44 -13.96
C ALA A 100 11.55 20.72 -12.47
N LEU A 101 12.14 21.87 -12.16
CA LEU A 101 12.36 22.26 -10.76
C LEU A 101 11.04 22.56 -10.03
N ILE A 102 10.10 23.23 -10.69
CA ILE A 102 8.76 23.46 -10.12
C ILE A 102 8.04 22.14 -9.90
N SER A 103 8.14 21.19 -10.84
CA SER A 103 7.63 19.83 -10.72
C SER A 103 8.18 19.13 -9.46
N LEU A 104 9.48 19.17 -9.24
CA LEU A 104 10.10 18.61 -8.04
C LEU A 104 9.50 19.22 -6.76
N VAL A 105 9.34 20.56 -6.71
CA VAL A 105 8.78 21.25 -5.54
C VAL A 105 7.33 20.80 -5.30
N VAL A 106 6.52 20.70 -6.34
CA VAL A 106 5.14 20.20 -6.23
C VAL A 106 5.14 18.77 -5.69
N PHE A 107 5.97 17.88 -6.22
CA PHE A 107 6.11 16.52 -5.69
C PHE A 107 6.50 16.51 -4.22
N MET A 108 7.49 17.31 -3.80
CA MET A 108 7.91 17.37 -2.40
C MET A 108 6.77 17.81 -1.46
N ILE A 109 5.99 18.82 -1.86
CA ILE A 109 4.84 19.29 -1.09
C ILE A 109 3.78 18.18 -0.97
N VAL A 110 3.43 17.54 -2.09
CA VAL A 110 2.46 16.44 -2.10
C VAL A 110 2.95 15.27 -1.25
N GLN A 111 4.23 14.91 -1.33
CA GLN A 111 4.80 13.82 -0.52
C GLN A 111 4.80 14.13 0.98
N ILE A 112 5.02 15.38 1.38
CA ILE A 112 4.89 15.78 2.79
C ILE A 112 3.45 15.61 3.26
N VAL A 113 2.47 16.03 2.48
CA VAL A 113 1.05 15.87 2.83
C VAL A 113 0.65 14.39 2.80
N GLU A 114 1.05 13.66 1.79
CA GLU A 114 0.80 12.22 1.67
C GLU A 114 1.35 11.47 2.88
N GLY A 115 2.64 11.57 3.18
CA GLY A 115 3.30 10.81 4.24
C GLY A 115 2.85 11.19 5.66
N ASN A 116 2.43 12.43 5.91
CA ASN A 116 2.03 12.87 7.25
C ASN A 116 0.51 12.85 7.49
N VAL A 117 -0.30 12.88 6.44
CA VAL A 117 -1.76 12.95 6.55
C VAL A 117 -2.43 11.78 5.86
N VAL A 118 -2.22 11.61 4.55
CA VAL A 118 -2.96 10.64 3.75
C VAL A 118 -2.60 9.20 4.14
N TYR A 119 -1.30 8.88 4.15
CA TYR A 119 -0.83 7.53 4.44
C TYR A 119 -1.26 7.03 5.83
N PRO A 120 -1.09 7.79 6.95
CA PRO A 120 -1.56 7.35 8.25
C PRO A 120 -3.07 7.17 8.33
N MET A 121 -3.84 8.02 7.65
CA MET A 121 -5.31 7.96 7.68
C MET A 121 -5.87 6.80 6.84
N VAL A 122 -5.27 6.50 5.70
CA VAL A 122 -5.80 5.53 4.73
C VAL A 122 -5.18 4.16 4.91
N VAL A 123 -3.87 4.07 4.91
CA VAL A 123 -3.14 2.78 4.96
C VAL A 123 -2.79 2.40 6.39
N GLY A 124 -2.25 3.32 7.18
CA GLY A 124 -1.82 3.05 8.55
C GLY A 124 -2.93 2.54 9.46
N SER A 125 -4.15 3.07 9.32
CA SER A 125 -5.32 2.63 10.09
C SER A 125 -5.89 1.29 9.63
N SER A 126 -5.70 0.90 8.38
CA SER A 126 -6.31 -0.30 7.79
C SER A 126 -5.55 -1.60 8.10
N VAL A 127 -4.24 -1.51 8.25
CA VAL A 127 -3.36 -2.69 8.44
C VAL A 127 -2.94 -2.86 9.89
N GLY A 128 -2.98 -1.79 10.69
CA GLY A 128 -2.58 -1.80 12.11
C GLY A 128 -1.11 -2.12 12.35
N LEU A 129 -0.27 -2.04 11.30
CA LEU A 129 1.16 -2.36 11.37
C LEU A 129 1.97 -1.10 11.63
N PRO A 130 2.87 -1.06 12.62
CA PRO A 130 3.80 0.05 12.81
C PRO A 130 4.63 0.34 11.55
N THR A 131 4.86 1.62 11.24
CA THR A 131 5.56 2.07 10.02
C THR A 131 6.92 1.38 9.82
N VAL A 132 7.66 1.14 10.90
CA VAL A 132 8.96 0.45 10.85
C VAL A 132 8.80 -0.99 10.35
N LEU A 133 7.77 -1.69 10.79
CA LEU A 133 7.50 -3.07 10.33
C LEU A 133 6.97 -3.08 8.90
N THR A 134 6.20 -2.07 8.49
CA THR A 134 5.77 -1.90 7.10
C THR A 134 6.97 -1.74 6.17
N LEU A 135 7.94 -0.89 6.56
CA LEU A 135 9.18 -0.72 5.81
C LEU A 135 9.99 -2.03 5.75
N ALA A 136 10.14 -2.72 6.87
CA ALA A 136 10.85 -4.00 6.92
C ALA A 136 10.18 -5.05 6.02
N ALA A 137 8.85 -5.16 6.06
CA ALA A 137 8.08 -6.06 5.21
C ALA A 137 8.28 -5.76 3.72
N ALA A 138 8.22 -4.47 3.34
CA ALA A 138 8.45 -4.04 1.95
C ALA A 138 9.87 -4.37 1.49
N LEU A 139 10.90 -4.10 2.30
CA LEU A 139 12.30 -4.39 1.97
C LEU A 139 12.58 -5.90 1.86
N ILE A 140 12.07 -6.70 2.79
CA ILE A 140 12.22 -8.17 2.76
C ILE A 140 11.49 -8.74 1.55
N GLY A 141 10.23 -8.34 1.35
CA GLY A 141 9.43 -8.76 0.20
C GLY A 141 10.08 -8.36 -1.13
N GLY A 142 10.60 -7.14 -1.19
CA GLY A 142 11.31 -6.61 -2.35
C GLY A 142 12.56 -7.39 -2.72
N ASN A 143 13.36 -7.78 -1.72
CA ASN A 143 14.54 -8.62 -1.94
C ASN A 143 14.21 -10.05 -2.41
N LEU A 144 13.12 -10.63 -1.93
CA LEU A 144 12.75 -12.02 -2.23
C LEU A 144 11.99 -12.15 -3.55
N PHE A 145 11.07 -11.25 -3.85
CA PHE A 145 10.13 -11.37 -4.96
C PHE A 145 9.95 -10.07 -5.78
N GLY A 146 10.86 -9.10 -5.61
CA GLY A 146 10.79 -7.82 -6.33
C GLY A 146 9.55 -7.00 -5.97
N LEU A 147 9.01 -6.26 -6.94
CA LEU A 147 7.86 -5.36 -6.73
C LEU A 147 6.61 -6.08 -6.19
N VAL A 148 6.37 -7.29 -6.67
CA VAL A 148 5.25 -8.11 -6.19
C VAL A 148 5.42 -8.45 -4.70
N GLY A 149 6.64 -8.80 -4.29
CA GLY A 149 6.96 -9.06 -2.89
C GLY A 149 6.75 -7.84 -1.99
N MET A 150 7.11 -6.63 -2.44
CA MET A 150 6.87 -5.40 -1.67
C MET A 150 5.40 -5.22 -1.28
N ILE A 151 4.49 -5.50 -2.21
CA ILE A 151 3.05 -5.33 -1.99
C ILE A 151 2.51 -6.45 -1.10
N PHE A 152 2.86 -7.72 -1.38
CA PHE A 152 2.25 -8.86 -0.70
C PHE A 152 2.81 -9.15 0.70
N PHE A 153 4.06 -8.74 0.98
CA PHE A 153 4.67 -8.99 2.30
C PHE A 153 4.13 -8.07 3.40
N ILE A 154 3.65 -6.87 3.06
CA ILE A 154 3.07 -5.96 4.05
C ILE A 154 1.88 -6.62 4.77
N PRO A 155 0.84 -7.13 4.08
CA PRO A 155 -0.26 -7.80 4.77
C PRO A 155 0.15 -9.12 5.44
N ILE A 156 1.18 -9.85 4.94
CA ILE A 156 1.72 -11.02 5.65
C ILE A 156 2.25 -10.63 7.02
N PHE A 157 3.08 -9.57 7.08
CA PHE A 157 3.61 -9.06 8.34
C PHE A 157 2.50 -8.53 9.26
N ALA A 158 1.46 -7.92 8.71
CA ALA A 158 0.32 -7.45 9.48
C ALA A 158 -0.46 -8.61 10.14
N VAL A 159 -0.67 -9.70 9.42
CA VAL A 159 -1.29 -10.92 9.95
C VAL A 159 -0.43 -11.51 11.07
N ILE A 160 0.88 -11.65 10.86
CA ILE A 160 1.80 -12.16 11.88
C ILE A 160 1.78 -11.25 13.12
N TYR A 161 1.87 -9.94 12.93
CA TYR A 161 1.86 -8.96 14.00
C TYR A 161 0.57 -9.01 14.82
N ARG A 162 -0.59 -9.14 14.17
CA ARG A 162 -1.87 -9.30 14.82
C ARG A 162 -1.91 -10.55 15.70
N PHE A 163 -1.46 -11.71 15.20
CA PHE A 163 -1.40 -12.93 16.01
C PHE A 163 -0.43 -12.84 17.19
N VAL A 164 0.69 -12.14 17.03
CA VAL A 164 1.63 -11.90 18.14
C VAL A 164 0.97 -11.06 19.22
N ILE A 165 0.26 -9.99 18.87
CA ILE A 165 -0.46 -9.17 19.85
C ILE A 165 -1.55 -9.98 20.55
N GLU A 166 -2.39 -10.69 19.82
CA GLU A 166 -3.44 -11.54 20.40
C GLU A 166 -2.87 -12.62 21.35
N TRP A 167 -1.68 -13.13 21.03
CA TRP A 167 -1.00 -14.08 21.90
C TRP A 167 -0.48 -13.44 23.20
N VAL A 168 0.10 -12.25 23.12
CA VAL A 168 0.59 -11.49 24.29
C VAL A 168 -0.57 -11.12 25.21
N GLU A 169 -1.65 -10.53 24.67
CA GLU A 169 -2.85 -10.13 25.45
C GLU A 169 -3.52 -11.31 26.17
N LYS A 170 -3.39 -12.52 25.62
CA LYS A 170 -3.94 -13.73 26.25
C LYS A 170 -3.09 -14.25 27.41
N HIS A 171 -1.83 -13.81 27.54
CA HIS A 171 -0.89 -14.28 28.54
C HIS A 171 -0.52 -13.21 29.59
N GLU A 172 -1.07 -11.98 29.44
CA GLU A 172 -1.11 -10.95 30.50
C GLU A 172 -2.36 -11.12 31.39
#